data_f186719dd484096e55de9fea842f88a6
#
_entry.id   f186719dd484096e55de9fea842f88a6
#
_cell.length_a   1.000
_cell.length_b   1.000
_cell.length_c   1.000
_cell.angle_alpha   90.00
_cell.angle_beta   90.00
_cell.angle_gamma   90.00
#
_symmetry.space_group_name_H-M   'P 1'
#
loop_
_entity.id
_entity.type
_entity.pdbx_description
1 polymer ?
#
loop_
_entity_poly.entity_id
_entity_poly.type
_entity_poly.pdbx_seq_one_letter_code
_entity_poly.pdbx_strand_id
1 'polypeptide(L)' 'MYLVTKAQVKQIVGDISISEDFFPALNHEVETLIKKALERAKQNGRRTLMARDV' A
#
# COMPACT_ATOMS: atom_id res chain seq x y z
N MET A 1 -5.08 5.13 10.76
CA MET A 1 -4.63 6.01 9.65
C MET A 1 -4.66 5.24 8.34
N TYR A 2 -5.19 5.86 7.29
CA TYR A 2 -5.24 5.23 5.97
C TYR A 2 -4.06 5.67 5.12
N LEU A 3 -3.39 4.73 4.49
CA LEU A 3 -2.25 5.01 3.60
C LEU A 3 -2.70 5.40 2.19
N VAL A 4 -3.94 5.08 1.83
CA VAL A 4 -4.56 5.49 0.56
C VAL A 4 -5.87 6.21 0.86
N THR A 5 -6.27 7.14 -0.01
CA THR A 5 -7.51 7.88 0.17
C THR A 5 -8.67 7.15 -0.52
N LYS A 6 -9.88 7.36 0.00
CA LYS A 6 -11.11 6.81 -0.59
C LYS A 6 -11.31 7.33 -2.01
N ALA A 7 -10.99 8.60 -2.25
CA ALA A 7 -11.14 9.20 -3.57
C ALA A 7 -10.25 8.53 -4.62
N GLN A 8 -9.01 8.22 -4.25
CA GLN A 8 -8.07 7.53 -5.14
C GLN A 8 -8.56 6.13 -5.51
N VAL A 9 -9.08 5.39 -4.52
CA VAL A 9 -9.62 4.06 -4.75
C VAL A 9 -10.84 4.11 -5.66
N LYS A 10 -11.73 5.07 -5.45
CA LYS A 10 -12.91 5.26 -6.29
C LYS A 10 -12.57 5.56 -7.74
N GLN A 11 -11.51 6.32 -7.99
CA GLN A 11 -11.04 6.59 -9.34
C GLN A 11 -10.63 5.31 -10.08
N ILE A 12 -10.07 4.36 -9.36
CA ILE A 12 -9.60 3.10 -9.94
C ILE A 12 -10.77 2.15 -10.21
N VAL A 13 -11.68 2.00 -9.25
CA VAL A 13 -12.77 1.02 -9.34
C VAL A 13 -13.98 1.52 -10.14
N GLY A 14 -14.08 2.82 -10.39
CA GLY A 14 -15.17 3.42 -11.15
C GLY A 14 -16.49 3.38 -10.36
N ASP A 15 -17.51 2.77 -10.96
CA ASP A 15 -18.87 2.72 -10.40
C ASP A 15 -19.15 1.48 -9.56
N ILE A 16 -18.13 0.66 -9.28
CA ILE A 16 -18.27 -0.50 -8.43
C ILE A 16 -18.39 -0.06 -6.97
N SER A 17 -19.32 -0.65 -6.22
CA SER A 17 -19.50 -0.36 -4.79
C SER A 17 -18.34 -0.90 -3.97
N ILE A 18 -17.99 -0.18 -2.91
CA ILE A 18 -16.90 -0.56 -2.01
C ILE A 18 -17.49 -0.73 -0.61
N SER A 19 -17.26 -1.89 0.00
CA SER A 19 -17.70 -2.12 1.37
C SER A 19 -16.83 -1.37 2.37
N GLU A 20 -17.36 -1.11 3.58
CA GLU A 20 -16.65 -0.33 4.59
C GLU A 20 -15.35 -1.00 5.06
N ASP A 21 -15.33 -2.33 5.14
CA ASP A 21 -14.16 -3.07 5.61
C ASP A 21 -13.09 -3.27 4.52
N PHE A 22 -13.38 -2.84 3.29
CA PHE A 22 -12.39 -2.88 2.21
C PHE A 22 -11.17 -2.00 2.52
N PHE A 23 -11.40 -0.80 3.03
CA PHE A 23 -10.31 0.16 3.28
C PHE A 23 -9.34 -0.30 4.37
N PRO A 24 -9.81 -0.81 5.53
CA PRO A 24 -8.88 -1.39 6.52
C PRO A 24 -8.08 -2.56 5.97
N ALA A 25 -8.70 -3.44 5.19
CA ALA A 25 -8.02 -4.57 4.57
C ALA A 25 -6.96 -4.11 3.57
N LEU A 26 -7.30 -3.13 2.73
CA LEU A 26 -6.38 -2.55 1.76
C LEU A 26 -5.20 -1.87 2.47
N ASN A 27 -5.49 -1.11 3.53
CA ASN A 27 -4.45 -0.43 4.31
C ASN A 27 -3.46 -1.45 4.90
N HIS A 28 -3.97 -2.58 5.38
CA HIS A 28 -3.12 -3.65 5.92
C HIS A 28 -2.19 -4.21 4.84
N GLU A 29 -2.71 -4.43 3.63
CA GLU A 29 -1.90 -4.92 2.51
C GLU A 29 -0.82 -3.92 2.11
N VAL A 30 -1.16 -2.62 2.09
CA VAL A 30 -0.18 -1.57 1.79
C VAL A 30 0.93 -1.56 2.83
N GLU A 31 0.59 -1.67 4.12
CA GLU A 31 1.58 -1.76 5.19
C GLU A 31 2.50 -2.96 5.00
N THR A 32 1.95 -4.11 4.63
CA THR A 32 2.72 -5.33 4.38
C THR A 32 3.71 -5.12 3.22
N LEU A 33 3.27 -4.48 2.14
CA LEU A 33 4.14 -4.17 1.00
C LEU A 33 5.28 -3.24 1.39
N ILE A 34 4.98 -2.23 2.21
CA ILE A 34 6.00 -1.28 2.70
C ILE A 34 7.03 -2.01 3.57
N LYS A 35 6.59 -2.88 4.46
CA LYS A 35 7.49 -3.65 5.33
C LYS A 35 8.39 -4.57 4.53
N LYS A 36 7.86 -5.23 3.51
CA LYS A 36 8.66 -6.08 2.61
C LYS A 36 9.69 -5.28 1.83
N ALA A 37 9.30 -4.11 1.32
CA ALA A 37 10.21 -3.22 0.61
C ALA A 37 11.34 -2.73 1.53
N LEU A 38 10.99 -2.36 2.76
CA LEU A 38 11.97 -1.93 3.76
C LEU A 38 13.00 -3.04 4.05
N GLU A 39 12.52 -4.26 4.20
CA GLU A 39 13.40 -5.41 4.45
C GLU A 39 14.36 -5.64 3.29
N ARG A 40 13.87 -5.56 2.05
CA ARG A 40 14.72 -5.68 0.86
C ARG A 40 15.78 -4.59 0.80
N ALA A 41 15.40 -3.35 1.11
CA ALA A 41 16.35 -2.24 1.15
C ALA A 41 17.46 -2.50 2.18
N LYS A 42 17.09 -2.96 3.38
CA LYS A 42 18.05 -3.30 4.44
C LYS A 42 19.00 -4.43 4.04
N GLN A 43 18.48 -5.47 3.39
CA GLN A 43 19.28 -6.60 2.94
C GLN A 43 20.33 -6.17 1.90
N ASN A 44 20.03 -5.12 1.14
CA ASN A 44 20.96 -4.57 0.16
C ASN A 44 21.80 -3.40 0.72
N GLY A 45 21.76 -3.19 2.03
CA GLY A 45 22.54 -2.14 2.70
C GLY A 45 22.13 -0.72 2.37
N ARG A 46 20.90 -0.52 1.89
CA ARG A 46 20.41 0.81 1.52
C ARG A 46 19.53 1.40 2.61
N ARG A 47 19.50 2.72 2.65
CA ARG A 47 18.62 3.49 3.55
C ARG A 47 17.47 4.16 2.81
N THR A 48 17.38 3.94 1.49
CA THR A 48 16.36 4.56 0.64
C THR A 48 15.50 3.46 0.04
N LEU A 49 14.17 3.57 0.20
CA LEU A 49 13.24 2.69 -0.48
C LEU A 49 13.14 3.11 -1.94
N MET A 50 13.22 2.13 -2.83
CA MET A 50 13.19 2.35 -4.27
C MET A 50 12.07 1.54 -4.91
N ALA A 51 11.67 1.92 -6.11
CA ALA A 51 10.61 1.22 -6.85
C ALA A 51 10.92 -0.27 -7.01
N ARG A 52 12.18 -0.64 -7.15
CA ARG A 52 12.60 -2.04 -7.29
C ARG A 52 12.45 -2.87 -6.00
N ASP A 53 12.18 -2.22 -4.87
CA ASP A 53 11.99 -2.91 -3.59
C ASP A 53 10.56 -3.43 -3.41
N VAL A 54 9.63 -2.93 -4.20
CA VAL A 54 8.23 -3.35 -4.15
C VAL A 54 8.03 -4.72 -4.78
#